data_f63a8cef2974d22eef62bb14e9a72e68
#
_entry.id   f63a8cef2974d22eef62bb14e9a72e68
#
_cell.length_a   1.000
_cell.length_b   1.000
_cell.length_c   1.000
_cell.angle_alpha   90.00
_cell.angle_beta   90.00
_cell.angle_gamma   90.00
#
_symmetry.space_group_name_H-M   'P 1'
#
loop_
_entity.id
_entity.type
_entity.pdbx_description
1 polymer ?
#
loop_
_entity_poly.entity_id
_entity_poly.type
_entity_poly.pdbx_seq_one_letter_code
_entity_poly.pdbx_strand_id
1 'polypeptide(L)'
;MSSNTVKTVRDGQLTLKDGTGTPVTLVVDFEGEGNFTFSDDKSERLTIMDRGTIVGCRKQNDVVKSASFSVNMRQFTDSGGAGSIIDFIMKTGHYAGNVSTGGAAFGDFYLIDVEFRVEGTDFGDTGDHFANLTKCLASYDFAEGFPDVININLEVYGTITRSQA
;
A
#
# COMPACT_ATOMS: atom_id res chain seq x y z
N MET A 1 -1.26 -26.62 -6.03
CA MET A 1 0.20 -26.48 -6.18
C MET A 1 0.54 -25.02 -6.30
N SER A 2 1.42 -24.51 -5.47
CA SER A 2 1.92 -23.16 -5.69
C SER A 2 2.81 -23.15 -6.93
N SER A 3 2.53 -22.25 -7.86
CA SER A 3 3.34 -22.10 -9.06
C SER A 3 4.52 -21.16 -8.77
N ASN A 4 5.74 -21.58 -9.09
CA ASN A 4 6.91 -20.73 -9.10
C ASN A 4 7.12 -20.06 -10.46
N THR A 5 6.11 -20.08 -11.33
CA THR A 5 6.19 -19.50 -12.65
C THR A 5 6.30 -17.98 -12.57
N VAL A 6 7.23 -17.41 -13.32
CA VAL A 6 7.36 -15.97 -13.43
C VAL A 6 6.18 -15.41 -14.22
N LYS A 7 5.46 -14.49 -13.61
CA LYS A 7 4.34 -13.79 -14.26
C LYS A 7 4.88 -12.63 -15.09
N THR A 8 4.85 -12.76 -16.40
CA THR A 8 5.37 -11.75 -17.32
C THR A 8 4.32 -10.74 -17.78
N VAL A 9 3.05 -11.13 -17.76
CA VAL A 9 1.90 -10.25 -18.02
C VAL A 9 1.10 -10.17 -16.72
N ARG A 10 0.73 -8.95 -16.32
CA ARG A 10 0.09 -8.73 -15.03
C ARG A 10 -1.25 -8.03 -15.21
N ASP A 11 -2.27 -8.64 -14.67
CA ASP A 11 -3.49 -7.95 -14.27
C ASP A 11 -3.40 -7.71 -12.75
N GLY A 12 -2.74 -6.61 -12.40
CA GLY A 12 -2.63 -6.14 -11.02
C GLY A 12 -3.69 -5.08 -10.73
N GLN A 13 -4.25 -5.13 -9.52
CA GLN A 13 -5.17 -4.11 -9.04
C GLN A 13 -4.73 -3.60 -7.69
N LEU A 14 -4.67 -2.29 -7.53
CA LEU A 14 -4.40 -1.61 -6.27
C LEU A 14 -5.68 -0.97 -5.76
N THR A 15 -6.10 -1.32 -4.56
CA THR A 15 -7.32 -0.81 -3.93
C THR A 15 -6.99 -0.19 -2.59
N LEU A 16 -7.44 1.03 -2.38
CA LEU A 16 -7.39 1.72 -1.10
C LEU A 16 -8.70 1.49 -0.36
N LYS A 17 -8.64 1.27 0.95
CA LYS A 17 -9.80 0.98 1.80
C LYS A 17 -9.77 1.83 3.06
N ASP A 18 -10.93 2.30 3.48
CA ASP A 18 -11.08 2.96 4.78
C ASP A 18 -11.45 1.96 5.89
N GLY A 19 -11.62 2.45 7.11
CA GLY A 19 -11.89 1.63 8.30
C GLY A 19 -13.37 1.43 8.64
N THR A 20 -14.30 1.70 7.74
CA THR A 20 -15.71 1.42 7.98
C THR A 20 -16.01 -0.08 7.97
N GLY A 21 -17.09 -0.48 8.63
CA GLY A 21 -17.51 -1.90 8.67
C GLY A 21 -17.81 -2.49 7.28
N THR A 22 -18.28 -1.66 6.36
CA THR A 22 -18.30 -1.93 4.92
C THR A 22 -17.35 -0.91 4.30
N PRO A 23 -16.10 -1.29 4.01
CA PRO A 23 -15.08 -0.33 3.62
C PRO A 23 -15.45 0.47 2.37
N VAL A 24 -15.26 1.78 2.44
CA VAL A 24 -15.25 2.63 1.25
C VAL A 24 -13.95 2.34 0.52
N THR A 25 -14.04 2.03 -0.77
CA THR A 25 -12.91 1.60 -1.57
C THR A 25 -12.64 2.56 -2.72
N LEU A 26 -11.39 2.75 -3.04
CA LEU A 26 -10.94 3.43 -4.24
C LEU A 26 -9.95 2.53 -4.99
N VAL A 27 -10.32 2.11 -6.18
CA VAL A 27 -9.42 1.39 -7.08
C VAL A 27 -8.52 2.42 -7.76
N VAL A 28 -7.22 2.22 -7.66
CA VAL A 28 -6.24 3.11 -8.30
C VAL A 28 -6.13 2.76 -9.77
N ASP A 29 -6.37 3.75 -10.61
CA ASP A 29 -6.29 3.63 -12.06
C ASP A 29 -4.95 4.14 -12.56
N PHE A 30 -4.14 3.22 -13.08
CA PHE A 30 -2.87 3.52 -13.73
C PHE A 30 -3.07 3.62 -15.24
N GLU A 31 -2.65 4.73 -15.85
CA GLU A 31 -2.71 4.92 -17.31
C GLU A 31 -1.64 4.13 -18.09
N GLY A 32 -1.12 3.11 -17.55
CA GLY A 32 -0.07 2.32 -18.15
C GLY A 32 0.28 1.17 -17.22
N GLU A 33 1.55 0.86 -17.14
CA GLU A 33 2.00 -0.16 -16.21
C GLU A 33 1.88 0.33 -14.76
N GLY A 34 1.37 -0.53 -13.88
CA GLY A 34 1.39 -0.28 -12.45
C GLY A 34 2.83 -0.18 -11.90
N ASN A 35 3.02 0.69 -10.92
CA ASN A 35 4.34 0.97 -10.33
C ASN A 35 4.34 0.84 -8.80
N PHE A 36 3.37 0.12 -8.25
CA PHE A 36 3.28 -0.09 -6.81
C PHE A 36 4.48 -0.89 -6.29
N THR A 37 5.11 -0.34 -5.28
CA THR A 37 6.23 -0.99 -4.56
C THR A 37 5.95 -0.99 -3.07
N PHE A 38 6.39 -2.04 -2.38
CA PHE A 38 6.40 -2.07 -0.92
C PHE A 38 7.60 -2.85 -0.41
N SER A 39 8.02 -2.52 0.80
CA SER A 39 9.12 -3.19 1.49
C SER A 39 8.61 -3.78 2.80
N ASP A 40 8.72 -5.09 2.94
CA ASP A 40 8.40 -5.81 4.18
C ASP A 40 9.68 -6.04 4.97
N ASP A 41 10.26 -4.93 5.42
CA ASP A 41 11.51 -4.94 6.17
C ASP A 41 11.32 -5.58 7.54
N LYS A 42 12.31 -6.34 7.93
CA LYS A 42 12.38 -6.93 9.26
C LYS A 42 12.79 -5.86 10.27
N SER A 43 12.49 -6.12 11.53
CA SER A 43 12.93 -5.27 12.63
C SER A 43 14.44 -5.06 12.65
N GLU A 44 14.87 -3.98 13.28
CA GLU A 44 16.30 -3.73 13.54
C GLU A 44 16.99 -4.94 14.15
N ARG A 45 18.24 -5.14 13.76
CA ARG A 45 19.04 -6.29 14.16
C ARG A 45 20.26 -5.86 14.94
N LEU A 46 20.52 -6.55 16.04
CA LEU A 46 21.79 -6.48 16.76
C LEU A 46 22.60 -7.73 16.39
N THR A 47 23.69 -7.53 15.69
CA THR A 47 24.64 -8.61 15.39
C THR A 47 25.59 -8.79 16.58
N ILE A 48 25.68 -10.01 17.08
CA ILE A 48 26.57 -10.36 18.19
C ILE A 48 27.86 -10.94 17.61
N MET A 49 28.96 -10.33 17.96
CA MET A 49 30.30 -10.72 17.50
C MET A 49 31.12 -11.27 18.65
N ASP A 50 31.90 -12.32 18.40
CA ASP A 50 32.95 -12.79 19.27
C ASP A 50 34.27 -12.87 18.48
N ARG A 51 35.26 -12.08 18.91
CA ARG A 51 36.60 -12.04 18.28
C ARG A 51 36.60 -11.91 16.74
N GLY A 52 35.70 -11.09 16.22
CA GLY A 52 35.57 -10.88 14.79
C GLY A 52 34.71 -11.92 14.06
N THR A 53 34.13 -12.88 14.75
CA THR A 53 33.21 -13.88 14.20
C THR A 53 31.78 -13.60 14.62
N ILE A 54 30.84 -13.69 13.68
CA ILE A 54 29.41 -13.56 13.98
C ILE A 54 28.95 -14.81 14.72
N VAL A 55 28.50 -14.66 15.95
CA VAL A 55 28.01 -15.75 16.79
C VAL A 55 26.50 -15.73 17.00
N GLY A 56 25.83 -14.63 16.64
CA GLY A 56 24.39 -14.55 16.75
C GLY A 56 23.81 -13.23 16.24
N CYS A 57 22.50 -13.17 16.25
CA CYS A 57 21.73 -11.97 15.90
C CYS A 57 20.49 -11.91 16.77
N ARG A 58 20.14 -10.72 17.27
CA ARG A 58 18.92 -10.47 18.04
C ARG A 58 18.10 -9.37 17.41
N LYS A 59 16.79 -9.47 17.56
CA LYS A 59 15.86 -8.40 17.22
C LYS A 59 16.02 -7.23 18.19
N GLN A 60 16.03 -6.02 17.66
CA GLN A 60 15.94 -4.78 18.44
C GLN A 60 14.55 -4.16 18.30
N ASN A 61 14.45 -3.01 17.65
CA ASN A 61 13.20 -2.28 17.50
C ASN A 61 12.43 -2.75 16.25
N ASP A 62 11.12 -2.54 16.25
CA ASP A 62 10.33 -2.64 15.04
C ASP A 62 10.63 -1.46 14.12
N VAL A 63 10.61 -1.70 12.82
CA VAL A 63 10.83 -0.69 11.78
C VAL A 63 9.50 -0.39 11.10
N VAL A 64 9.23 0.89 10.86
CA VAL A 64 8.08 1.31 10.04
C VAL A 64 8.36 0.90 8.61
N LYS A 65 7.45 0.12 8.03
CA LYS A 65 7.55 -0.35 6.66
C LYS A 65 7.05 0.71 5.69
N SER A 66 7.47 0.65 4.45
CA SER A 66 7.14 1.63 3.43
C SER A 66 6.54 1.01 2.19
N ALA A 67 5.70 1.77 1.53
CA ALA A 67 5.19 1.47 0.21
C ALA A 67 5.04 2.77 -0.58
N SER A 68 5.00 2.68 -1.89
CA SER A 68 4.81 3.84 -2.74
C SER A 68 4.25 3.47 -4.11
N PHE A 69 3.60 4.42 -4.73
CA PHE A 69 3.18 4.36 -6.12
C PHE A 69 3.00 5.76 -6.69
N SER A 70 2.92 5.86 -8.01
CA SER A 70 2.70 7.12 -8.71
C SER A 70 1.55 6.97 -9.69
N VAL A 71 0.77 8.02 -9.83
CA VAL A 71 -0.31 8.11 -10.83
C VAL A 71 -0.21 9.39 -11.61
N ASN A 72 -0.66 9.35 -12.87
CA ASN A 72 -0.82 10.57 -13.65
C ASN A 72 -1.92 11.42 -13.05
N MET A 73 -1.66 12.70 -12.91
CA MET A 73 -2.63 13.60 -12.34
C MET A 73 -3.77 13.87 -13.31
N ARG A 74 -5.00 13.79 -12.81
CA ARG A 74 -6.21 14.18 -13.53
C ARG A 74 -6.86 15.41 -12.91
N GLN A 75 -6.97 15.44 -11.58
CA GLN A 75 -7.56 16.55 -10.83
C GLN A 75 -7.10 16.53 -9.37
N PHE A 76 -7.01 17.70 -8.77
CA PHE A 76 -6.64 17.84 -7.34
C PHE A 76 -7.78 17.51 -6.40
N THR A 77 -9.01 17.79 -6.81
CA THR A 77 -10.21 17.57 -6.00
C THR A 77 -11.33 17.05 -6.85
N ASP A 78 -12.29 16.40 -6.20
CA ASP A 78 -13.50 15.94 -6.85
C ASP A 78 -14.46 17.10 -7.15
N SER A 79 -14.88 17.22 -8.39
CA SER A 79 -15.90 18.19 -8.81
C SER A 79 -17.23 17.55 -9.22
N GLY A 80 -17.38 16.23 -9.14
CA GLY A 80 -18.56 15.56 -9.69
C GLY A 80 -18.97 14.24 -9.04
N GLY A 81 -18.48 13.92 -7.84
CA GLY A 81 -18.89 12.72 -7.11
C GLY A 81 -18.08 11.46 -7.45
N ALA A 82 -17.02 11.59 -8.24
CA ALA A 82 -16.16 10.46 -8.59
C ALA A 82 -15.00 10.22 -7.60
N GLY A 83 -14.68 11.21 -6.78
CA GLY A 83 -13.62 11.16 -5.78
C GLY A 83 -12.19 11.13 -6.36
N SER A 84 -11.35 12.06 -5.97
CA SER A 84 -9.93 12.03 -6.31
C SER A 84 -9.12 11.20 -5.31
N ILE A 85 -7.98 10.68 -5.76
CA ILE A 85 -7.06 9.94 -4.88
C ILE A 85 -6.53 10.82 -3.74
N ILE A 86 -6.31 12.10 -4.00
CA ILE A 86 -5.90 13.07 -2.98
C ILE A 86 -6.99 13.23 -1.93
N ASP A 87 -8.24 13.37 -2.34
CA ASP A 87 -9.37 13.46 -1.41
C ASP A 87 -9.50 12.21 -0.56
N PHE A 88 -9.24 11.03 -1.13
CA PHE A 88 -9.27 9.78 -0.38
C PHE A 88 -8.21 9.74 0.73
N ILE A 89 -6.96 10.05 0.40
CA ILE A 89 -5.85 9.97 1.36
C ILE A 89 -5.86 11.11 2.38
N MET A 90 -6.43 12.26 2.03
CA MET A 90 -6.53 13.42 2.92
C MET A 90 -7.85 13.48 3.69
N LYS A 91 -8.78 12.58 3.43
CA LYS A 91 -10.12 12.55 4.03
C LYS A 91 -10.89 13.85 3.80
N THR A 92 -10.93 14.29 2.57
CA THR A 92 -11.59 15.53 2.15
C THR A 92 -12.61 15.27 1.05
N GLY A 93 -13.39 16.28 0.67
CA GLY A 93 -14.33 16.21 -0.44
C GLY A 93 -15.33 15.06 -0.30
N HIS A 94 -15.42 14.24 -1.32
CA HIS A 94 -16.31 13.07 -1.36
C HIS A 94 -16.03 12.06 -0.22
N TYR A 95 -14.80 11.99 0.24
CA TYR A 95 -14.34 11.04 1.27
C TYR A 95 -14.22 11.63 2.67
N ALA A 96 -14.80 12.81 2.92
CA ALA A 96 -14.75 13.46 4.24
C ALA A 96 -15.35 12.61 5.36
N GLY A 97 -16.29 11.71 5.04
CA GLY A 97 -16.91 10.78 5.97
C GLY A 97 -16.17 9.48 6.24
N ASN A 98 -15.03 9.26 5.59
CA ASN A 98 -14.24 8.04 5.77
C ASN A 98 -13.76 7.87 7.22
N VAL A 99 -13.55 6.62 7.62
CA VAL A 99 -13.07 6.27 8.95
C VAL A 99 -11.64 5.75 8.87
N SER A 100 -10.80 6.16 9.82
CA SER A 100 -9.42 5.67 9.93
C SER A 100 -9.38 4.19 10.30
N THR A 101 -8.43 3.45 9.71
CA THR A 101 -8.15 2.06 10.09
C THR A 101 -7.27 1.95 11.33
N GLY A 102 -6.72 3.06 11.82
CA GLY A 102 -5.75 3.09 12.92
C GLY A 102 -6.33 2.84 14.30
N GLY A 103 -7.61 3.13 14.50
CA GLY A 103 -8.24 3.08 15.82
C GLY A 103 -7.68 4.14 16.79
N ALA A 104 -7.93 3.94 18.08
CA ALA A 104 -7.61 4.93 19.13
C ALA A 104 -6.10 5.17 19.29
N ALA A 105 -5.26 4.18 19.05
CA ALA A 105 -3.80 4.30 19.18
C ALA A 105 -3.17 5.27 18.15
N PHE A 106 -3.88 5.54 17.05
CA PHE A 106 -3.45 6.44 15.98
C PHE A 106 -4.46 7.55 15.73
N GLY A 107 -5.17 7.98 16.79
CA GLY A 107 -6.31 8.91 16.68
C GLY A 107 -6.01 10.27 16.08
N ASP A 108 -4.75 10.70 16.09
CA ASP A 108 -4.32 11.98 15.50
C ASP A 108 -4.16 11.91 13.97
N PHE A 109 -4.18 10.72 13.38
CA PHE A 109 -3.92 10.51 11.97
C PHE A 109 -5.03 9.71 11.30
N TYR A 110 -5.28 10.03 10.03
CA TYR A 110 -6.13 9.22 9.17
C TYR A 110 -5.30 8.15 8.47
N LEU A 111 -5.55 6.90 8.80
CA LEU A 111 -4.87 5.74 8.23
C LEU A 111 -5.83 4.96 7.33
N ILE A 112 -5.28 4.37 6.29
CA ILE A 112 -6.01 3.56 5.31
C ILE A 112 -5.39 2.17 5.21
N ASP A 113 -6.15 1.22 4.69
CA ASP A 113 -5.63 -0.08 4.29
C ASP A 113 -5.43 -0.11 2.78
N VAL A 114 -4.41 -0.84 2.35
CA VAL A 114 -4.06 -0.98 0.93
C VAL A 114 -4.04 -2.46 0.59
N GLU A 115 -4.75 -2.83 -0.46
CA GLU A 115 -4.76 -4.17 -1.01
C GLU A 115 -4.20 -4.16 -2.43
N PHE A 116 -3.18 -4.96 -2.65
CA PHE A 116 -2.65 -5.22 -3.98
C PHE A 116 -2.98 -6.65 -4.39
N ARG A 117 -3.69 -6.80 -5.51
CA ARG A 117 -4.07 -8.08 -6.08
C ARG A 117 -3.29 -8.33 -7.36
N VAL A 118 -2.81 -9.55 -7.52
CA VAL A 118 -2.24 -10.05 -8.78
C VAL A 118 -3.06 -11.23 -9.26
N GLU A 119 -3.50 -11.19 -10.49
CA GLU A 119 -4.23 -12.29 -11.11
C GLU A 119 -3.35 -13.55 -11.12
N GLY A 120 -3.89 -14.64 -10.63
CA GLY A 120 -3.23 -15.93 -10.57
C GLY A 120 -3.92 -17.01 -11.39
N THR A 121 -5.25 -16.98 -11.46
CA THR A 121 -6.06 -18.01 -12.11
C THR A 121 -5.77 -18.14 -13.60
N ASP A 122 -5.60 -17.03 -14.30
CA ASP A 122 -5.27 -16.99 -15.72
C ASP A 122 -3.83 -17.50 -16.01
N PHE A 123 -3.01 -17.65 -14.99
CA PHE A 123 -1.62 -18.09 -15.08
C PHE A 123 -1.37 -19.49 -14.49
N GLY A 124 -2.45 -20.24 -14.27
CA GLY A 124 -2.38 -21.63 -13.82
C GLY A 124 -2.26 -21.82 -12.31
N ASP A 125 -2.48 -20.77 -11.53
CA ASP A 125 -2.63 -20.87 -10.07
C ASP A 125 -4.09 -21.17 -9.70
N THR A 126 -4.30 -21.62 -8.48
CA THR A 126 -5.64 -21.97 -7.97
C THR A 126 -6.45 -20.74 -7.54
N GLY A 127 -5.84 -19.61 -7.42
CA GLY A 127 -6.47 -18.33 -7.01
C GLY A 127 -5.55 -17.16 -7.22
N ASP A 128 -6.09 -15.96 -6.99
CA ASP A 128 -5.34 -14.72 -7.07
C ASP A 128 -4.45 -14.53 -5.85
N HIS A 129 -3.39 -13.76 -6.03
CA HIS A 129 -2.47 -13.42 -4.95
C HIS A 129 -2.72 -12.02 -4.43
N PHE A 130 -2.75 -11.88 -3.12
CA PHE A 130 -3.01 -10.62 -2.44
C PHE A 130 -1.85 -10.25 -1.52
N ALA A 131 -1.53 -8.97 -1.50
CA ALA A 131 -0.73 -8.34 -0.46
C ALA A 131 -1.58 -7.27 0.21
N ASN A 132 -1.81 -7.42 1.51
CA ASN A 132 -2.62 -6.49 2.30
C ASN A 132 -1.73 -5.74 3.28
N LEU A 133 -1.73 -4.42 3.16
CA LEU A 133 -1.02 -3.50 4.03
C LEU A 133 -2.04 -2.78 4.90
N THR A 134 -1.90 -2.89 6.21
CA THR A 134 -2.85 -2.30 7.15
C THR A 134 -2.28 -1.07 7.84
N LYS A 135 -3.13 -0.15 8.23
CA LYS A 135 -2.78 1.07 8.97
C LYS A 135 -1.69 1.89 8.26
N CYS A 136 -1.92 2.24 7.01
CA CYS A 136 -1.00 3.01 6.20
C CYS A 136 -1.30 4.51 6.36
N LEU A 137 -0.28 5.28 6.73
CA LEU A 137 -0.32 6.74 6.68
C LEU A 137 0.14 7.18 5.30
N ALA A 138 -0.75 7.81 4.55
CA ALA A 138 -0.48 8.25 3.19
C ALA A 138 -0.09 9.74 3.15
N SER A 139 0.89 10.05 2.34
CA SER A 139 1.25 11.41 1.94
C SER A 139 1.43 11.47 0.44
N TYR A 140 1.34 12.66 -0.14
CA TYR A 140 1.52 12.82 -1.56
C TYR A 140 2.45 13.99 -1.90
N ASP A 141 3.13 13.86 -3.03
CA ASP A 141 3.90 14.92 -3.66
C ASP A 141 3.40 15.11 -5.10
N PHE A 142 3.26 16.36 -5.51
CA PHE A 142 2.92 16.70 -6.88
C PHE A 142 4.17 17.13 -7.65
N ALA A 143 4.32 16.63 -8.85
CA ALA A 143 5.36 17.04 -9.78
C ALA A 143 4.75 17.46 -11.12
N GLU A 144 4.95 18.73 -11.47
CA GLU A 144 4.60 19.23 -12.80
C GLU A 144 5.55 18.65 -13.84
N GLY A 145 4.99 18.20 -14.95
CA GLY A 145 5.76 17.60 -16.02
C GLY A 145 4.91 17.27 -17.23
N PHE A 146 5.38 16.32 -18.02
CA PHE A 146 4.63 15.81 -19.17
C PHE A 146 4.69 14.28 -19.17
N PRO A 147 3.69 13.62 -18.55
CA PRO A 147 2.52 14.17 -17.83
C PRO A 147 2.86 14.67 -16.40
N ASP A 148 1.93 15.45 -15.81
CA ASP A 148 1.95 15.75 -14.39
C ASP A 148 1.74 14.47 -13.57
N VAL A 149 2.46 14.34 -12.47
CA VAL A 149 2.48 13.11 -11.66
C VAL A 149 2.20 13.41 -10.20
N ILE A 150 1.39 12.55 -9.57
CA ILE A 150 1.23 12.50 -8.12
C ILE A 150 1.99 11.26 -7.61
N ASN A 151 2.97 11.49 -6.75
CA ASN A 151 3.66 10.42 -6.05
C ASN A 151 3.02 10.23 -4.68
N ILE A 152 2.66 9.01 -4.34
CA ILE A 152 2.04 8.68 -3.07
C ILE A 152 2.99 7.79 -2.29
N ASN A 153 3.30 8.23 -1.06
CA ASN A 153 4.16 7.52 -0.14
C ASN A 153 3.33 7.03 1.04
N LEU A 154 3.55 5.80 1.43
CA LEU A 154 2.84 5.13 2.49
C LEU A 154 3.82 4.69 3.58
N GLU A 155 3.52 5.05 4.82
CA GLU A 155 4.16 4.49 6.00
C GLU A 155 3.23 3.44 6.60
N VAL A 156 3.67 2.20 6.67
CA VAL A 156 2.85 1.06 7.12
C VAL A 156 3.10 0.81 8.61
N TYR A 157 2.16 1.21 9.43
CA TYR A 157 2.22 1.01 10.89
C TYR A 157 1.59 -0.32 11.34
N GLY A 158 0.81 -0.93 10.50
CA GLY A 158 0.20 -2.24 10.75
C GLY A 158 1.04 -3.38 10.23
N THR A 159 0.38 -4.35 9.66
CA THR A 159 1.01 -5.56 9.14
C THR A 159 0.95 -5.61 7.62
N ILE A 160 1.91 -6.29 7.03
CA ILE A 160 1.87 -6.69 5.62
C ILE A 160 1.60 -8.21 5.61
N THR A 161 0.45 -8.59 5.08
CA THR A 161 0.05 -9.99 4.97
C THR A 161 -0.06 -10.40 3.51
N ARG A 162 0.23 -11.65 3.24
CA ARG A 162 0.13 -12.24 1.90
C ARG A 162 -0.85 -13.40 1.95
N SER A 163 -1.72 -13.48 0.97
CA SER A 163 -2.71 -14.55 0.87
C SER A 163 -2.94 -14.94 -0.58
N GLN A 164 -3.58 -16.09 -0.77
CA GLN A 164 -4.07 -16.57 -2.05
C GLN A 164 -5.52 -16.98 -1.87
N ALA A 165 -6.39 -16.51 -2.74
CA ALA A 165 -7.82 -16.81 -2.71
C ALA A 165 -8.40 -16.98 -4.12
#